data_bdd4c3bc740621562024493fefc0807a
#
_entry.id   bdd4c3bc740621562024493fefc0807a
#
_cell.length_a   1.000
_cell.length_b   1.000
_cell.length_c   1.000
_cell.angle_alpha   90.00
_cell.angle_beta   90.00
_cell.angle_gamma   90.00
#
_symmetry.space_group_name_H-M   'P 1'
#
loop_
_entity.id
_entity.type
_entity.pdbx_description
1 polymer ?
#
loop_
_entity_poly.entity_id
_entity_poly.type
_entity_poly.pdbx_seq_one_letter_code
_entity_poly.pdbx_strand_id
1 'polypeptide(L)'
;MNCLDLIMKRKSVRVYEKKEIPIEVKDKILAAAFQAPTAGNMMMYSILKIKSDKTKEKLSVTCDNQPFIKNAPLILIFLADVNKWFNYFKVCGVDDIKGPGLNDLILGINDALIAAQNVVIAAESLGIGSCYIGDIMENYEIHKKLLNLPNYTFPACMLTLGYYP
;
A
#
# COMPACT_ATOMS: atom_id res chain seq x y z
N MET A 1 -14.32 -2.11 21.53
CA MET A 1 -12.86 -1.83 21.63
C MET A 1 -12.66 -0.43 21.09
N ASN A 2 -12.03 0.46 21.84
CA ASN A 2 -11.76 1.81 21.38
C ASN A 2 -10.48 1.85 20.51
N CYS A 3 -10.19 2.98 19.87
CA CYS A 3 -9.05 3.10 18.96
C CYS A 3 -7.70 2.84 19.64
N LEU A 4 -7.53 3.30 20.88
CA LEU A 4 -6.30 3.09 21.64
C LEU A 4 -6.07 1.60 21.90
N ASP A 5 -7.11 0.86 22.27
CA ASP A 5 -7.03 -0.60 22.49
C ASP A 5 -6.58 -1.32 21.21
N LEU A 6 -7.07 -0.89 20.03
CA LEU A 6 -6.67 -1.46 18.73
C LEU A 6 -5.19 -1.23 18.45
N ILE A 7 -4.72 -0.01 18.66
CA ILE A 7 -3.32 0.36 18.47
C ILE A 7 -2.42 -0.47 19.39
N MET A 8 -2.79 -0.60 20.66
CA MET A 8 -1.99 -1.33 21.65
C MET A 8 -1.99 -2.85 21.45
N LYS A 9 -3.06 -3.42 20.90
CA LYS A 9 -3.19 -4.87 20.65
C LYS A 9 -2.62 -5.29 19.29
N ARG A 10 -2.57 -4.39 18.32
CA ARG A 10 -2.11 -4.67 16.97
C ARG A 10 -0.72 -5.30 16.98
N LYS A 11 -0.57 -6.40 16.25
CA LYS A 11 0.73 -7.06 16.01
C LYS A 11 0.87 -7.44 14.54
N SER A 12 2.10 -7.67 14.09
CA SER A 12 2.36 -8.20 12.75
C SER A 12 1.93 -9.67 12.66
N VAL A 13 1.04 -9.97 11.72
CA VAL A 13 0.48 -11.30 11.48
C VAL A 13 1.06 -11.86 10.20
N ARG A 14 1.69 -13.03 10.26
CA ARG A 14 2.36 -13.70 9.14
C ARG A 14 1.79 -15.10 8.84
N VAL A 15 0.70 -15.45 9.49
CA VAL A 15 -0.08 -16.66 9.24
C VAL A 15 -1.55 -16.26 9.20
N TYR A 16 -2.26 -16.69 8.17
CA TYR A 16 -3.66 -16.30 7.95
C TYR A 16 -4.54 -17.52 7.82
N GLU A 17 -5.79 -17.41 8.25
CA GLU A 17 -6.83 -18.39 7.87
C GLU A 17 -6.99 -18.43 6.34
N LYS A 18 -7.29 -19.62 5.82
CA LYS A 18 -7.67 -19.82 4.42
C LYS A 18 -9.13 -19.36 4.19
N LYS A 19 -9.37 -18.08 4.43
CA LYS A 19 -10.68 -17.46 4.34
C LYS A 19 -10.58 -16.16 3.56
N GLU A 20 -11.44 -16.02 2.56
CA GLU A 20 -11.51 -14.76 1.81
C GLU A 20 -12.09 -13.64 2.67
N ILE A 21 -11.56 -12.44 2.46
CA ILE A 21 -12.14 -11.22 3.03
C ILE A 21 -13.29 -10.79 2.12
N PRO A 22 -14.53 -10.63 2.63
CA PRO A 22 -15.66 -10.16 1.84
C PRO A 22 -15.40 -8.81 1.17
N ILE A 23 -16.05 -8.55 0.05
CA ILE A 23 -15.82 -7.31 -0.72
C ILE A 23 -16.20 -6.07 0.09
N GLU A 24 -17.30 -6.14 0.84
CA GLU A 24 -17.77 -5.04 1.68
C GLU A 24 -16.78 -4.68 2.80
N VAL A 25 -16.04 -5.66 3.29
CA VAL A 25 -14.98 -5.47 4.28
C VAL A 25 -13.74 -4.85 3.62
N LYS A 26 -13.36 -5.35 2.44
CA LYS A 26 -12.26 -4.75 1.65
C LYS A 26 -12.54 -3.29 1.32
N ASP A 27 -13.78 -2.97 0.95
CA ASP A 27 -14.19 -1.61 0.60
C ASP A 27 -14.14 -0.66 1.82
N LYS A 28 -14.57 -1.14 3.01
CA LYS A 28 -14.43 -0.37 4.26
C LYS A 28 -12.98 -0.09 4.61
N ILE A 29 -12.11 -1.08 4.45
CA ILE A 29 -10.67 -0.93 4.70
C ILE A 29 -10.05 0.09 3.72
N LEU A 30 -10.40 0.02 2.44
CA LEU A 30 -9.92 0.97 1.43
C LEU A 30 -10.50 2.37 1.65
N ALA A 31 -11.77 2.50 2.04
CA ALA A 31 -12.37 3.78 2.38
C ALA A 31 -11.62 4.47 3.53
N ALA A 32 -11.16 3.70 4.52
CA ALA A 32 -10.35 4.24 5.62
C ALA A 32 -9.00 4.80 5.14
N ALA A 33 -8.39 4.20 4.11
CA ALA A 33 -7.17 4.75 3.51
C ALA A 33 -7.39 6.16 2.97
N PHE A 34 -8.52 6.38 2.27
CA PHE A 34 -8.84 7.66 1.64
C PHE A 34 -9.26 8.75 2.65
N GLN A 35 -9.48 8.40 3.92
CA GLN A 35 -9.69 9.37 5.01
C GLN A 35 -8.38 9.83 5.66
N ALA A 36 -7.24 9.31 5.21
CA ALA A 36 -5.95 9.75 5.72
C ALA A 36 -5.67 11.22 5.33
N PRO A 37 -5.10 12.04 6.24
CA PRO A 37 -4.64 13.36 5.87
C PRO A 37 -3.48 13.27 4.88
N THR A 38 -3.39 14.23 3.96
CA THR A 38 -2.32 14.30 2.97
C THR A 38 -1.79 15.72 2.83
N ALA A 39 -0.54 15.85 2.36
CA ALA A 39 0.08 17.14 2.14
C ALA A 39 -0.73 17.96 1.11
N GLY A 40 -1.23 19.14 1.52
CA GLY A 40 -2.02 20.03 0.64
C GLY A 40 -3.27 19.38 0.04
N ASN A 41 -3.77 18.29 0.62
CA ASN A 41 -4.87 17.47 0.07
C ASN A 41 -4.59 16.93 -1.34
N MET A 42 -3.31 16.77 -1.69
CA MET A 42 -2.89 16.33 -3.03
C MET A 42 -2.97 14.81 -3.21
N MET A 43 -3.07 14.04 -2.12
CA MET A 43 -3.15 12.58 -2.16
C MET A 43 -2.06 11.98 -3.07
N MET A 44 -0.79 12.32 -2.82
CA MET A 44 0.34 11.89 -3.65
C MET A 44 0.68 10.40 -3.48
N TYR A 45 -0.33 9.57 -3.39
CA TYR A 45 -0.21 8.12 -3.29
C TYR A 45 -1.22 7.40 -4.18
N SER A 46 -0.90 6.18 -4.55
CA SER A 46 -1.80 5.23 -5.20
C SER A 46 -1.74 3.88 -4.48
N ILE A 47 -2.84 3.12 -4.55
CA ILE A 47 -2.93 1.80 -3.90
C ILE A 47 -3.13 0.74 -4.98
N LEU A 48 -2.21 -0.22 -5.05
CA LEU A 48 -2.34 -1.39 -5.92
C LEU A 48 -2.87 -2.57 -5.12
N LYS A 49 -3.97 -3.15 -5.58
CA LYS A 49 -4.50 -4.42 -5.07
C LYS A 49 -3.98 -5.57 -5.93
N ILE A 50 -3.18 -6.44 -5.36
CA ILE A 50 -2.60 -7.59 -6.06
C ILE A 50 -3.61 -8.74 -6.11
N LYS A 51 -4.03 -9.11 -7.32
CA LYS A 51 -5.00 -10.19 -7.56
C LYS A 51 -4.36 -11.47 -8.09
N SER A 52 -3.27 -11.35 -8.88
CA SER A 52 -2.63 -12.47 -9.57
C SER A 52 -1.79 -13.30 -8.60
N ASP A 53 -2.08 -14.59 -8.49
CA ASP A 53 -1.30 -15.53 -7.67
C ASP A 53 0.16 -15.62 -8.15
N LYS A 54 0.40 -15.55 -9.47
CA LYS A 54 1.74 -15.48 -10.04
C LYS A 54 2.52 -14.24 -9.55
N THR A 55 1.83 -13.11 -9.42
CA THR A 55 2.45 -11.88 -8.90
C THR A 55 2.71 -12.01 -7.40
N LYS A 56 1.77 -12.57 -6.62
CA LYS A 56 1.95 -12.84 -5.19
C LYS A 56 3.14 -13.76 -4.93
N GLU A 57 3.29 -14.81 -5.74
CA GLU A 57 4.40 -15.74 -5.64
C GLU A 57 5.74 -15.06 -5.93
N LYS A 58 5.82 -14.25 -7.00
CA LYS A 58 7.04 -13.48 -7.29
C LYS A 58 7.39 -12.51 -6.16
N LEU A 59 6.40 -11.79 -5.64
CA LEU A 59 6.59 -10.88 -4.50
C LEU A 59 7.09 -11.63 -3.26
N SER A 60 6.58 -12.84 -3.00
CA SER A 60 7.04 -13.63 -1.85
C SER A 60 8.52 -14.02 -1.94
N VAL A 61 9.04 -14.19 -3.14
CA VAL A 61 10.46 -14.48 -3.39
C VAL A 61 11.30 -13.20 -3.34
N THR A 62 10.88 -12.16 -4.05
CA THR A 62 11.65 -10.91 -4.18
C THR A 62 11.62 -10.02 -2.95
N CYS A 63 10.68 -10.27 -2.04
CA CYS A 63 10.62 -9.65 -0.71
C CYS A 63 11.15 -10.64 0.34
N ASP A 64 12.42 -10.99 0.25
CA ASP A 64 13.20 -11.78 1.23
C ASP A 64 12.66 -13.20 1.48
N ASN A 65 12.19 -13.89 0.43
CA ASN A 65 11.70 -15.28 0.52
C ASN A 65 10.67 -15.49 1.65
N GLN A 66 9.68 -14.63 1.75
CA GLN A 66 8.63 -14.68 2.77
C GLN A 66 7.36 -15.40 2.28
N PRO A 67 7.20 -16.72 2.54
CA PRO A 67 6.11 -17.52 1.95
C PRO A 67 4.69 -17.06 2.34
N PHE A 68 4.52 -16.39 3.48
CA PHE A 68 3.22 -15.91 3.93
C PHE A 68 2.64 -14.82 3.00
N ILE A 69 3.48 -14.12 2.22
CA ILE A 69 3.04 -13.10 1.27
C ILE A 69 2.13 -13.74 0.21
N LYS A 70 2.56 -14.85 -0.40
CA LYS A 70 1.75 -15.53 -1.43
C LYS A 70 0.43 -16.09 -0.89
N ASN A 71 0.39 -16.42 0.40
CA ASN A 71 -0.77 -17.01 1.07
C ASN A 71 -1.73 -15.95 1.63
N ALA A 72 -1.38 -14.66 1.57
CA ALA A 72 -2.22 -13.59 2.10
C ALA A 72 -3.52 -13.42 1.28
N PRO A 73 -4.70 -13.42 1.93
CA PRO A 73 -5.98 -13.20 1.26
C PRO A 73 -6.07 -11.85 0.54
N LEU A 74 -5.42 -10.83 1.08
CA LEU A 74 -5.37 -9.49 0.48
C LEU A 74 -3.95 -8.93 0.57
N ILE A 75 -3.45 -8.41 -0.56
CA ILE A 75 -2.19 -7.68 -0.64
C ILE A 75 -2.47 -6.31 -1.23
N LEU A 76 -2.03 -5.27 -0.52
CA LEU A 76 -2.08 -3.88 -0.94
C LEU A 76 -0.67 -3.30 -0.99
N ILE A 77 -0.30 -2.67 -2.10
CA ILE A 77 0.96 -1.93 -2.21
C ILE A 77 0.63 -0.45 -2.27
N PHE A 78 1.21 0.31 -1.38
CA PHE A 78 1.06 1.76 -1.31
C PHE A 78 2.24 2.40 -2.02
N LEU A 79 1.93 3.17 -3.04
CA LEU A 79 2.91 3.87 -3.86
C LEU A 79 2.95 5.34 -3.50
N ALA A 80 4.14 5.91 -3.35
CA ALA A 80 4.32 7.34 -3.60
C ALA A 80 4.09 7.55 -5.10
N ASP A 81 3.13 8.38 -5.47
CA ASP A 81 2.70 8.58 -6.85
C ASP A 81 2.59 10.06 -7.18
N VAL A 82 3.70 10.61 -7.63
CA VAL A 82 3.78 11.99 -8.11
C VAL A 82 3.41 12.07 -9.59
N ASN A 83 3.48 10.96 -10.33
CA ASN A 83 3.20 10.89 -11.76
C ASN A 83 1.81 11.42 -12.14
N LYS A 84 0.79 11.14 -11.31
CA LYS A 84 -0.57 11.62 -11.56
C LYS A 84 -0.68 13.13 -11.63
N TRP A 85 0.11 13.86 -10.82
CA TRP A 85 0.13 15.32 -10.84
C TRP A 85 0.80 15.87 -12.09
N PHE A 86 1.89 15.24 -12.56
CA PHE A 86 2.50 15.60 -13.83
C PHE A 86 1.55 15.41 -15.00
N ASN A 87 0.81 14.30 -15.00
CA ASN A 87 -0.21 14.05 -16.02
C ASN A 87 -1.35 15.07 -15.94
N TYR A 88 -1.79 15.41 -14.74
CA TYR A 88 -2.83 16.42 -14.53
C TYR A 88 -2.38 17.80 -15.03
N PHE A 89 -1.18 18.24 -14.68
CA PHE A 89 -0.65 19.53 -15.13
C PHE A 89 -0.54 19.60 -16.65
N LYS A 90 -0.11 18.53 -17.31
CA LYS A 90 -0.10 18.47 -18.79
C LYS A 90 -1.49 18.61 -19.39
N VAL A 91 -2.48 17.94 -18.80
CA VAL A 91 -3.89 18.09 -19.23
C VAL A 91 -4.37 19.52 -19.04
N CYS A 92 -3.88 20.23 -18.03
CA CYS A 92 -4.19 21.65 -17.80
C CYS A 92 -3.37 22.61 -18.68
N GLY A 93 -2.57 22.10 -19.62
CA GLY A 93 -1.78 22.94 -20.54
C GLY A 93 -0.53 23.57 -19.92
N VAL A 94 -0.04 23.01 -18.83
CA VAL A 94 1.23 23.43 -18.20
C VAL A 94 2.36 22.58 -18.76
N ASP A 95 3.15 23.12 -19.68
CA ASP A 95 4.19 22.35 -20.40
C ASP A 95 5.57 22.48 -19.75
N ASP A 96 5.86 23.58 -19.07
CA ASP A 96 7.16 23.80 -18.39
C ASP A 96 7.07 23.41 -16.90
N ILE A 97 6.96 22.09 -16.68
CA ILE A 97 6.92 21.54 -15.31
C ILE A 97 8.31 21.01 -14.98
N LYS A 98 8.93 21.61 -13.97
CA LYS A 98 10.16 21.07 -13.38
C LYS A 98 9.89 19.66 -12.84
N GLY A 99 10.75 18.71 -13.18
CA GLY A 99 10.64 17.33 -12.69
C GLY A 99 10.61 17.22 -11.17
N PRO A 100 10.05 16.13 -10.60
CA PRO A 100 9.94 15.96 -9.17
C PRO A 100 11.32 15.88 -8.53
N GLY A 101 11.45 16.47 -7.35
CA GLY A 101 12.63 16.40 -6.51
C GLY A 101 12.50 15.37 -5.38
N LEU A 102 13.51 15.30 -4.54
CA LEU A 102 13.52 14.41 -3.37
C LEU A 102 12.39 14.76 -2.38
N ASN A 103 12.06 16.04 -2.24
CA ASN A 103 10.95 16.51 -1.41
C ASN A 103 9.60 15.91 -1.84
N ASP A 104 9.34 15.84 -3.14
CA ASP A 104 8.09 15.29 -3.68
C ASP A 104 7.99 13.79 -3.43
N LEU A 105 9.11 13.07 -3.56
CA LEU A 105 9.19 11.65 -3.21
C LEU A 105 8.92 11.43 -1.72
N ILE A 106 9.55 12.21 -0.83
CA ILE A 106 9.36 12.10 0.63
C ILE A 106 7.91 12.40 1.00
N LEU A 107 7.31 13.46 0.45
CA LEU A 107 5.90 13.79 0.70
C LEU A 107 4.98 12.67 0.24
N GLY A 108 5.21 12.12 -0.95
CA GLY A 108 4.43 11.01 -1.47
C GLY A 108 4.56 9.72 -0.63
N ILE A 109 5.77 9.43 -0.11
CA ILE A 109 6.00 8.31 0.81
C ILE A 109 5.23 8.53 2.11
N ASN A 110 5.29 9.74 2.68
CA ASN A 110 4.57 10.06 3.92
C ASN A 110 3.05 9.89 3.74
N ASP A 111 2.48 10.46 2.68
CA ASP A 111 1.06 10.31 2.35
C ASP A 111 0.67 8.82 2.22
N ALA A 112 1.49 8.02 1.51
CA ALA A 112 1.27 6.59 1.33
C ALA A 112 1.29 5.82 2.65
N LEU A 113 2.25 6.10 3.55
CA LEU A 113 2.39 5.43 4.83
C LEU A 113 1.28 5.81 5.81
N ILE A 114 0.83 7.07 5.82
CA ILE A 114 -0.31 7.52 6.65
C ILE A 114 -1.58 6.80 6.19
N ALA A 115 -1.82 6.71 4.88
CA ALA A 115 -2.95 5.97 4.33
C ALA A 115 -2.88 4.46 4.66
N ALA A 116 -1.68 3.86 4.57
CA ALA A 116 -1.45 2.46 4.94
C ALA A 116 -1.74 2.21 6.43
N GLN A 117 -1.36 3.12 7.32
CA GLN A 117 -1.65 2.99 8.74
C GLN A 117 -3.14 3.07 9.05
N ASN A 118 -3.90 3.91 8.35
CA ASN A 118 -5.36 3.92 8.46
C ASN A 118 -5.96 2.55 8.07
N VAL A 119 -5.46 1.93 6.99
CA VAL A 119 -5.84 0.56 6.59
C VAL A 119 -5.56 -0.44 7.70
N VAL A 120 -4.39 -0.38 8.32
CA VAL A 120 -4.00 -1.30 9.40
C VAL A 120 -4.96 -1.22 10.58
N ILE A 121 -5.30 -0.01 11.04
CA ILE A 121 -6.21 0.18 12.17
C ILE A 121 -7.65 -0.22 11.80
N ALA A 122 -8.11 0.14 10.60
CA ALA A 122 -9.43 -0.27 10.12
C ALA A 122 -9.54 -1.79 10.00
N ALA A 123 -8.52 -2.47 9.44
CA ALA A 123 -8.49 -3.91 9.34
C ALA A 123 -8.54 -4.59 10.71
N GLU A 124 -7.73 -4.13 11.66
CA GLU A 124 -7.71 -4.62 13.05
C GLU A 124 -9.09 -4.49 13.71
N SER A 125 -9.79 -3.36 13.50
CA SER A 125 -11.14 -3.15 14.02
C SER A 125 -12.19 -4.12 13.46
N LEU A 126 -11.90 -4.72 12.31
CA LEU A 126 -12.73 -5.70 11.61
C LEU A 126 -12.26 -7.15 11.82
N GLY A 127 -11.32 -7.37 12.75
CA GLY A 127 -10.76 -8.69 13.06
C GLY A 127 -9.80 -9.23 12.00
N ILE A 128 -9.20 -8.34 11.21
CA ILE A 128 -8.23 -8.69 10.15
C ILE A 128 -6.85 -8.24 10.59
N GLY A 129 -5.95 -9.21 10.73
CA GLY A 129 -4.54 -8.96 11.01
C GLY A 129 -3.78 -8.49 9.78
N SER A 130 -2.67 -7.80 10.01
CA SER A 130 -1.84 -7.24 8.94
C SER A 130 -0.35 -7.39 9.22
N CYS A 131 0.45 -7.31 8.16
CA CYS A 131 1.91 -7.17 8.27
C CYS A 131 2.40 -6.16 7.23
N TYR A 132 3.24 -5.22 7.69
CA TYR A 132 4.03 -4.35 6.80
C TYR A 132 5.20 -5.11 6.22
N ILE A 133 5.45 -4.93 4.92
CA ILE A 133 6.57 -5.48 4.18
C ILE A 133 7.36 -4.32 3.58
N GLY A 134 8.54 -4.05 4.17
CA GLY A 134 9.46 -3.00 3.71
C GLY A 134 10.31 -3.45 2.51
N ASP A 135 10.56 -4.74 2.39
CA ASP A 135 11.39 -5.36 1.33
C ASP A 135 10.89 -5.05 -0.09
N ILE A 136 9.64 -4.56 -0.22
CA ILE A 136 9.11 -4.07 -1.50
C ILE A 136 9.96 -2.92 -2.09
N MET A 137 10.69 -2.19 -1.25
CA MET A 137 11.57 -1.10 -1.66
C MET A 137 12.94 -1.59 -2.14
N GLU A 138 13.44 -2.71 -1.61
CA GLU A 138 14.83 -3.17 -1.80
C GLU A 138 15.12 -3.54 -3.26
N ASN A 139 14.23 -4.28 -3.89
CA ASN A 139 14.37 -4.71 -5.28
C ASN A 139 13.55 -3.82 -6.23
N TYR A 140 13.66 -2.50 -6.08
CA TYR A 140 12.83 -1.53 -6.80
C TYR A 140 12.74 -1.79 -8.32
N GLU A 141 13.86 -2.01 -9.00
CA GLU A 141 13.86 -2.20 -10.44
C GLU A 141 13.11 -3.48 -10.88
N ILE A 142 13.18 -4.51 -10.07
CA ILE A 142 12.43 -5.76 -10.28
C ILE A 142 10.94 -5.49 -10.06
N HIS A 143 10.59 -4.84 -8.96
CA HIS A 143 9.21 -4.55 -8.60
C HIS A 143 8.58 -3.53 -9.56
N LYS A 144 9.34 -2.52 -10.03
CA LYS A 144 8.89 -1.58 -11.05
C LYS A 144 8.43 -2.30 -12.33
N LYS A 145 9.22 -3.26 -12.81
CA LYS A 145 8.88 -4.07 -13.99
C LYS A 145 7.72 -5.02 -13.72
N LEU A 146 7.75 -5.72 -12.58
CA LEU A 146 6.72 -6.69 -12.19
C LEU A 146 5.33 -6.06 -12.07
N LEU A 147 5.27 -4.85 -11.51
CA LEU A 147 4.04 -4.11 -11.23
C LEU A 147 3.70 -3.09 -12.33
N ASN A 148 4.55 -2.98 -13.36
CA ASN A 148 4.42 -2.02 -14.46
C ASN A 148 4.23 -0.58 -13.93
N LEU A 149 5.10 -0.17 -13.00
CA LEU A 149 5.01 1.15 -12.39
C LEU A 149 5.50 2.23 -13.38
N PRO A 150 4.74 3.32 -13.54
CA PRO A 150 5.20 4.45 -14.35
C PRO A 150 6.39 5.17 -13.67
N ASN A 151 7.02 6.07 -14.41
CA ASN A 151 8.02 6.96 -13.83
C ASN A 151 7.40 7.81 -12.73
N TYR A 152 8.21 8.26 -11.78
CA TYR A 152 7.79 9.09 -10.64
C TYR A 152 6.78 8.40 -9.71
N THR A 153 6.81 7.06 -9.68
CA THR A 153 6.14 6.25 -8.67
C THR A 153 7.15 5.38 -7.95
N PHE A 154 6.95 5.18 -6.65
CA PHE A 154 7.82 4.38 -5.80
C PHE A 154 6.99 3.59 -4.78
N PRO A 155 7.21 2.27 -4.59
CA PRO A 155 6.49 1.49 -3.60
C PRO A 155 6.98 1.84 -2.19
N ALA A 156 6.16 2.58 -1.45
CA ALA A 156 6.49 3.01 -0.09
C ALA A 156 6.38 1.88 0.94
N CYS A 157 5.38 1.01 0.78
CA CYS A 157 5.24 -0.22 1.55
C CYS A 157 4.26 -1.18 0.88
N MET A 158 4.29 -2.44 1.32
CA MET A 158 3.27 -3.44 1.02
C MET A 158 2.63 -3.90 2.32
N LEU A 159 1.30 -4.07 2.31
CA LEU A 159 0.54 -4.70 3.38
C LEU A 159 0.02 -6.05 2.93
N THR A 160 0.25 -7.07 3.75
CA THR A 160 -0.48 -8.34 3.68
C THR A 160 -1.55 -8.36 4.76
N LEU A 161 -2.76 -8.80 4.41
CA LEU A 161 -3.93 -8.78 5.30
C LEU A 161 -4.70 -10.10 5.21
N GLY A 162 -5.21 -10.57 6.33
CA GLY A 162 -6.03 -11.77 6.43
C GLY A 162 -6.57 -11.98 7.84
N TYR A 163 -7.52 -12.91 7.98
CA TYR A 163 -8.03 -13.26 9.31
C TYR A 163 -6.95 -13.94 10.15
N TYR A 164 -7.01 -13.71 11.45
CA TYR A 164 -6.14 -14.40 12.42
C TYR A 164 -6.39 -15.90 12.35
N PRO A 165 -5.32 -16.74 12.52
CA PRO A 165 -5.44 -18.18 12.58
C PRO A 165 -6.18 -18.65 13.83
#